data_5122e66d05d45fd16bbeb834ba8a80c9
#
_entry.id   5122e66d05d45fd16bbeb834ba8a80c9
#
_cell.length_a   1.000
_cell.length_b   1.000
_cell.length_c   1.000
_cell.angle_alpha   90.00
_cell.angle_beta   90.00
_cell.angle_gamma   90.00
#
_symmetry.space_group_name_H-M   'P 1'
#
loop_
_entity.id
_entity.type
_entity.pdbx_description
1 polymer ?
#
loop_
_entity_poly.entity_id
_entity_poly.type
_entity_poly.pdbx_seq_one_letter_code
_entity_poly.pdbx_strand_id
1 'polypeptide(L)'
;MKRLLTLSVAMMFVAASSISSAAELKSGIEVGGRPGAYTVNDCTGPNAGKSLCYRCSYGGRPVVNIFAREIDGNVEDLIAQIDEKVGANKDQKMAAFVVHLTDDADKSSAALKKVANAKKIKNTPLTNFEGEAGPSSYKISKDADVTVLMWVKGKVKVNHSFKKGDLSKDKIKKVVNDTSKILN
;
A
#
# COMPACT_ATOMS: atom_id res chain seq x y z
N MET A 1 -33.44 49.80 -55.48
CA MET A 1 -33.74 48.57 -54.70
C MET A 1 -32.40 47.90 -54.43
N LYS A 2 -31.77 48.21 -53.27
CA LYS A 2 -30.47 47.65 -52.90
C LYS A 2 -30.72 46.62 -51.78
N ARG A 3 -30.43 45.34 -52.01
CA ARG A 3 -30.49 44.29 -51.00
C ARG A 3 -29.17 44.19 -50.29
N LEU A 4 -29.15 44.47 -48.97
CA LEU A 4 -28.03 44.23 -48.12
C LEU A 4 -28.07 42.75 -47.70
N LEU A 5 -26.98 42.00 -47.99
CA LEU A 5 -26.70 40.70 -47.43
C LEU A 5 -25.90 40.92 -46.18
N THR A 6 -26.47 40.54 -45.02
CA THR A 6 -25.73 40.47 -43.74
C THR A 6 -25.16 39.07 -43.60
N LEU A 7 -23.83 38.92 -43.65
CA LEU A 7 -23.11 37.70 -43.33
C LEU A 7 -22.96 37.59 -41.79
N SER A 8 -23.64 36.64 -41.19
CA SER A 8 -23.44 36.30 -39.78
C SER A 8 -22.30 35.31 -39.66
N VAL A 9 -21.15 35.71 -39.12
CA VAL A 9 -20.03 34.83 -38.78
C VAL A 9 -20.32 34.23 -37.39
N ALA A 10 -20.70 32.97 -37.36
CA ALA A 10 -20.81 32.20 -36.10
C ALA A 10 -19.43 31.75 -35.68
N MET A 11 -18.89 32.37 -34.61
CA MET A 11 -17.62 32.02 -34.01
C MET A 11 -17.82 30.82 -33.06
N MET A 12 -17.47 29.62 -33.54
CA MET A 12 -17.44 28.40 -32.70
C MET A 12 -16.26 28.48 -31.73
N PHE A 13 -16.53 28.73 -30.45
CA PHE A 13 -15.57 28.53 -29.38
C PHE A 13 -15.42 27.02 -29.11
N VAL A 14 -14.34 26.42 -29.59
CA VAL A 14 -13.92 25.08 -29.18
C VAL A 14 -13.25 25.20 -27.81
N ALA A 15 -13.98 24.90 -26.74
CA ALA A 15 -13.40 24.75 -25.41
C ALA A 15 -12.50 23.51 -25.39
N ALA A 16 -11.21 23.69 -25.54
CA ALA A 16 -10.23 22.63 -25.30
C ALA A 16 -10.22 22.28 -23.81
N SER A 17 -10.94 21.23 -23.42
CA SER A 17 -10.86 20.65 -22.09
C SER A 17 -9.47 20.02 -21.95
N SER A 18 -8.53 20.72 -21.30
CA SER A 18 -7.26 20.15 -20.89
C SER A 18 -7.52 19.06 -19.86
N ILE A 19 -7.46 17.80 -20.28
CA ILE A 19 -7.42 16.64 -19.38
C ILE A 19 -6.04 16.73 -18.70
N SER A 20 -6.01 17.33 -17.50
CA SER A 20 -4.84 17.27 -16.63
C SER A 20 -4.69 15.81 -16.18
N SER A 21 -3.82 15.07 -16.85
CA SER A 21 -3.38 13.77 -16.35
C SER A 21 -2.59 14.03 -15.07
N ALA A 22 -3.24 13.84 -13.93
CA ALA A 22 -2.52 13.83 -12.65
C ALA A 22 -1.42 12.77 -12.75
N ALA A 23 -0.16 13.18 -12.57
CA ALA A 23 0.98 12.26 -12.61
C ALA A 23 0.71 11.09 -11.65
N GLU A 24 0.85 9.88 -12.16
CA GLU A 24 0.65 8.66 -11.37
C GLU A 24 1.60 8.67 -10.16
N LEU A 25 1.06 8.45 -8.97
CA LEU A 25 1.84 8.40 -7.74
C LEU A 25 2.79 7.19 -7.80
N LYS A 26 4.10 7.47 -7.88
CA LYS A 26 5.14 6.43 -7.83
C LYS A 26 5.69 6.33 -6.41
N SER A 27 5.50 5.18 -5.78
CA SER A 27 6.04 4.87 -4.46
C SER A 27 6.38 3.39 -4.37
N GLY A 28 7.44 3.07 -3.66
CA GLY A 28 7.87 1.69 -3.49
C GLY A 28 8.77 1.16 -4.61
N ILE A 29 9.17 -0.09 -4.46
CA ILE A 29 10.01 -0.80 -5.43
C ILE A 29 9.19 -1.15 -6.67
N GLU A 30 9.70 -0.87 -7.85
CA GLU A 30 9.03 -1.19 -9.10
C GLU A 30 8.84 -2.70 -9.30
N VAL A 31 7.83 -3.08 -10.11
CA VAL A 31 7.60 -4.48 -10.49
C VAL A 31 8.85 -5.04 -11.17
N GLY A 32 9.26 -6.24 -10.78
CA GLY A 32 10.51 -6.88 -11.19
C GLY A 32 11.70 -6.59 -10.26
N GLY A 33 11.63 -5.53 -9.47
CA GLY A 33 12.65 -5.17 -8.47
C GLY A 33 12.74 -6.20 -7.33
N ARG A 34 13.78 -6.07 -6.49
CA ARG A 34 14.04 -6.98 -5.36
C ARG A 34 13.94 -6.22 -4.05
N PRO A 35 13.07 -6.66 -3.11
CA PRO A 35 13.02 -6.06 -1.78
C PRO A 35 14.33 -6.32 -1.01
N GLY A 36 14.92 -5.27 -0.48
CA GLY A 36 16.09 -5.34 0.40
C GLY A 36 15.73 -5.79 1.82
N ALA A 37 16.75 -6.13 2.60
CA ALA A 37 16.60 -6.37 4.04
C ALA A 37 16.41 -5.05 4.79
N TYR A 38 15.56 -5.06 5.80
CA TYR A 38 15.43 -3.97 6.77
C TYR A 38 14.82 -4.49 8.08
N THR A 39 15.05 -3.78 9.15
CA THR A 39 14.59 -4.14 10.50
C THR A 39 13.36 -3.33 10.87
N VAL A 40 12.38 -3.97 11.48
CA VAL A 40 11.18 -3.36 12.07
C VAL A 40 11.02 -3.79 13.52
N ASN A 41 10.27 -3.04 14.32
CA ASN A 41 9.88 -3.45 15.66
C ASN A 41 8.54 -4.20 15.59
N ASP A 42 8.51 -5.45 16.01
CA ASP A 42 7.28 -6.26 16.03
C ASP A 42 6.40 -5.84 17.20
N CYS A 43 5.16 -5.42 16.89
CA CYS A 43 4.20 -4.97 17.91
C CYS A 43 3.19 -6.06 18.29
N THR A 44 2.80 -6.93 17.32
CA THR A 44 1.69 -7.89 17.51
C THR A 44 1.96 -9.28 16.98
N GLY A 45 3.07 -9.48 16.27
CA GLY A 45 3.43 -10.77 15.69
C GLY A 45 4.10 -11.73 16.70
N PRO A 46 4.63 -12.84 16.20
CA PRO A 46 5.25 -13.88 17.03
C PRO A 46 6.53 -13.42 17.74
N ASN A 47 7.09 -12.27 17.34
CA ASN A 47 8.27 -11.67 17.96
C ASN A 47 7.95 -10.34 18.65
N ALA A 48 6.71 -10.15 19.10
CA ALA A 48 6.27 -8.89 19.72
C ALA A 48 7.25 -8.42 20.82
N GLY A 49 7.63 -7.14 20.74
CA GLY A 49 8.62 -6.51 21.61
C GLY A 49 10.08 -6.68 21.16
N LYS A 50 10.33 -7.30 20.00
CA LYS A 50 11.67 -7.48 19.43
C LYS A 50 11.76 -6.80 18.05
N SER A 51 12.99 -6.44 17.67
CA SER A 51 13.30 -5.97 16.33
C SER A 51 13.80 -7.13 15.47
N LEU A 52 13.29 -7.19 14.22
CA LEU A 52 13.67 -8.26 13.28
C LEU A 52 13.47 -7.84 11.81
N CYS A 53 13.96 -8.68 10.89
CA CYS A 53 13.78 -8.51 9.46
C CYS A 53 12.76 -9.53 8.93
N TYR A 54 11.49 -9.15 8.80
CA TYR A 54 10.45 -10.02 8.21
C TYR A 54 10.73 -10.38 6.75
N ARG A 55 11.31 -9.45 5.97
CA ARG A 55 11.78 -9.75 4.61
C ARG A 55 12.77 -10.93 4.60
N CYS A 56 13.70 -10.96 5.58
CA CYS A 56 14.69 -12.02 5.69
C CYS A 56 14.04 -13.34 6.12
N SER A 57 13.15 -13.29 7.11
CA SER A 57 12.47 -14.47 7.68
C SER A 57 11.54 -15.16 6.66
N TYR A 58 10.88 -14.37 5.81
CA TYR A 58 9.95 -14.91 4.82
C TYR A 58 10.63 -15.38 3.53
N GLY A 59 11.84 -14.91 3.23
CA GLY A 59 12.64 -15.41 2.11
C GLY A 59 11.93 -15.31 0.75
N GLY A 60 11.80 -16.45 0.07
CA GLY A 60 11.17 -16.56 -1.25
C GLY A 60 9.66 -16.80 -1.26
N ARG A 61 9.01 -16.81 -0.10
CA ARG A 61 7.56 -17.00 0.05
C ARG A 61 6.75 -15.93 -0.68
N PRO A 62 5.46 -16.19 -1.01
CA PRO A 62 4.52 -15.13 -1.36
C PRO A 62 4.33 -14.20 -0.16
N VAL A 63 4.61 -12.90 -0.34
CA VAL A 63 4.55 -11.91 0.76
C VAL A 63 3.84 -10.66 0.32
N VAL A 64 2.97 -10.15 1.20
CA VAL A 64 2.39 -8.81 1.13
C VAL A 64 3.04 -7.94 2.20
N ASN A 65 3.63 -6.81 1.81
CA ASN A 65 4.17 -5.82 2.71
C ASN A 65 3.40 -4.50 2.52
N ILE A 66 2.79 -4.03 3.59
CA ILE A 66 2.02 -2.78 3.61
C ILE A 66 2.80 -1.76 4.42
N PHE A 67 3.19 -0.66 3.78
CA PHE A 67 3.67 0.53 4.48
C PHE A 67 2.51 1.51 4.60
N ALA A 68 2.31 2.08 5.78
CA ALA A 68 1.30 3.10 6.03
C ALA A 68 1.83 4.18 6.97
N ARG A 69 1.49 5.45 6.70
CA ARG A 69 1.80 6.59 7.58
C ARG A 69 0.68 6.84 8.59
N GLU A 70 -0.54 6.55 8.21
CA GLU A 70 -1.71 6.57 9.08
C GLU A 70 -2.41 5.21 9.04
N ILE A 71 -2.92 4.77 10.17
CA ILE A 71 -3.72 3.55 10.29
C ILE A 71 -5.17 4.00 10.52
N ASP A 72 -5.82 4.42 9.44
CA ASP A 72 -7.24 4.79 9.43
C ASP A 72 -8.15 3.57 9.19
N GLY A 73 -9.47 3.77 9.24
CA GLY A 73 -10.45 2.69 9.07
C GLY A 73 -10.32 1.93 7.74
N ASN A 74 -9.91 2.58 6.64
CA ASN A 74 -9.70 1.92 5.36
C ASN A 74 -8.41 1.07 5.36
N VAL A 75 -7.36 1.56 6.01
CA VAL A 75 -6.12 0.80 6.20
C VAL A 75 -6.37 -0.40 7.12
N GLU A 76 -7.13 -0.24 8.19
CA GLU A 76 -7.55 -1.34 9.06
C GLU A 76 -8.35 -2.41 8.29
N ASP A 77 -9.26 -2.01 7.40
CA ASP A 77 -10.04 -2.93 6.56
C ASP A 77 -9.17 -3.64 5.52
N LEU A 78 -8.18 -2.95 4.94
CA LEU A 78 -7.18 -3.59 4.07
C LEU A 78 -6.38 -4.65 4.84
N ILE A 79 -5.89 -4.31 6.03
CA ILE A 79 -5.12 -5.23 6.89
C ILE A 79 -5.96 -6.48 7.22
N ALA A 80 -7.21 -6.30 7.62
CA ALA A 80 -8.09 -7.42 7.96
C ALA A 80 -8.33 -8.35 6.77
N GLN A 81 -8.60 -7.82 5.58
CA GLN A 81 -8.81 -8.63 4.38
C GLN A 81 -7.51 -9.35 3.93
N ILE A 82 -6.35 -8.71 4.08
CA ILE A 82 -5.06 -9.37 3.81
C ILE A 82 -4.79 -10.46 4.86
N ASP A 83 -5.11 -10.25 6.13
CA ASP A 83 -5.00 -11.26 7.18
C ASP A 83 -5.82 -12.52 6.87
N GLU A 84 -7.07 -12.34 6.41
CA GLU A 84 -7.94 -13.41 5.93
C GLU A 84 -7.31 -14.18 4.74
N LYS A 85 -6.73 -13.43 3.77
CA LYS A 85 -6.05 -14.04 2.62
C LYS A 85 -4.84 -14.88 3.05
N VAL A 86 -4.03 -14.37 4.00
CA VAL A 86 -2.92 -15.14 4.56
C VAL A 86 -3.43 -16.41 5.25
N GLY A 87 -4.48 -16.29 6.07
CA GLY A 87 -5.11 -17.42 6.74
C GLY A 87 -5.62 -18.50 5.79
N ALA A 88 -6.21 -18.08 4.65
CA ALA A 88 -6.76 -18.97 3.63
C ALA A 88 -5.70 -19.61 2.71
N ASN A 89 -4.45 -19.12 2.71
CA ASN A 89 -3.38 -19.57 1.81
C ASN A 89 -2.13 -20.07 2.56
N LYS A 90 -2.33 -20.68 3.74
CA LYS A 90 -1.24 -21.24 4.56
C LYS A 90 -0.49 -22.36 3.85
N ASP A 91 -1.18 -23.16 3.06
CA ASP A 91 -0.59 -24.27 2.28
C ASP A 91 0.40 -23.75 1.24
N GLN A 92 0.17 -22.56 0.69
CA GLN A 92 1.10 -21.86 -0.20
C GLN A 92 2.17 -21.05 0.56
N LYS A 93 2.18 -21.15 1.89
CA LYS A 93 3.09 -20.39 2.78
C LYS A 93 2.99 -18.87 2.58
N MET A 94 1.81 -18.36 2.20
CA MET A 94 1.58 -16.92 2.10
C MET A 94 1.88 -16.26 3.44
N ALA A 95 2.47 -15.08 3.39
CA ALA A 95 2.75 -14.25 4.55
C ALA A 95 2.42 -12.79 4.24
N ALA A 96 2.19 -12.01 5.29
CA ALA A 96 2.08 -10.58 5.20
C ALA A 96 2.68 -9.93 6.45
N PHE A 97 3.01 -8.65 6.36
CA PHE A 97 3.29 -7.80 7.51
C PHE A 97 3.02 -6.34 7.17
N VAL A 98 2.67 -5.58 8.18
CA VAL A 98 2.37 -4.15 8.08
C VAL A 98 3.48 -3.36 8.76
N VAL A 99 3.88 -2.26 8.16
CA VAL A 99 4.89 -1.35 8.68
C VAL A 99 4.26 0.04 8.83
N HIS A 100 3.95 0.42 10.05
CA HIS A 100 3.57 1.79 10.36
C HIS A 100 4.83 2.66 10.41
N LEU A 101 4.91 3.62 9.50
CA LEU A 101 6.00 4.59 9.44
C LEU A 101 5.70 5.71 10.43
N THR A 102 6.54 5.89 11.44
CA THR A 102 6.25 6.80 12.56
C THR A 102 7.53 7.32 13.22
N ASP A 103 7.45 8.51 13.79
CA ASP A 103 8.50 9.05 14.66
C ASP A 103 8.22 8.79 16.16
N ASP A 104 7.06 8.14 16.48
CA ASP A 104 6.67 7.77 17.84
C ASP A 104 6.36 6.27 17.92
N ALA A 105 7.38 5.47 18.16
CA ALA A 105 7.30 4.01 18.19
C ALA A 105 6.37 3.48 19.31
N ASP A 106 6.36 4.12 20.48
CA ASP A 106 5.56 3.66 21.61
C ASP A 106 4.07 3.89 21.39
N LYS A 107 3.70 5.10 20.94
CA LYS A 107 2.32 5.42 20.56
C LYS A 107 1.84 4.54 19.42
N SER A 108 2.68 4.31 18.41
CA SER A 108 2.41 3.40 17.31
C SER A 108 2.15 1.98 17.82
N SER A 109 3.01 1.44 18.66
CA SER A 109 2.86 0.09 19.21
C SER A 109 1.54 -0.08 19.96
N ALA A 110 1.15 0.91 20.78
CA ALA A 110 -0.12 0.89 21.50
C ALA A 110 -1.34 0.93 20.52
N ALA A 111 -1.27 1.74 19.47
CA ALA A 111 -2.32 1.84 18.45
C ALA A 111 -2.45 0.54 17.65
N LEU A 112 -1.34 -0.04 17.18
CA LEU A 112 -1.32 -1.29 16.41
C LEU A 112 -1.87 -2.47 17.22
N LYS A 113 -1.59 -2.56 18.52
CA LYS A 113 -2.19 -3.58 19.40
C LYS A 113 -3.71 -3.43 19.51
N LYS A 114 -4.22 -2.20 19.58
CA LYS A 114 -5.68 -1.93 19.57
C LYS A 114 -6.31 -2.39 18.25
N VAL A 115 -5.70 -2.06 17.12
CA VAL A 115 -6.16 -2.48 15.79
C VAL A 115 -6.18 -4.00 15.67
N ALA A 116 -5.09 -4.68 16.06
CA ALA A 116 -5.00 -6.14 16.01
C ALA A 116 -6.12 -6.80 16.81
N ASN A 117 -6.42 -6.29 18.01
CA ASN A 117 -7.49 -6.81 18.84
C ASN A 117 -8.87 -6.52 18.24
N ALA A 118 -9.14 -5.28 17.80
CA ALA A 118 -10.43 -4.86 17.26
C ALA A 118 -10.79 -5.62 15.96
N LYS A 119 -9.82 -5.78 15.06
CA LYS A 119 -9.97 -6.48 13.77
C LYS A 119 -9.67 -7.98 13.86
N LYS A 120 -9.29 -8.50 15.04
CA LYS A 120 -8.96 -9.91 15.26
C LYS A 120 -7.86 -10.43 14.33
N ILE A 121 -6.83 -9.61 14.07
CA ILE A 121 -5.69 -9.96 13.21
C ILE A 121 -4.89 -11.10 13.85
N LYS A 122 -4.61 -12.17 13.09
CA LYS A 122 -3.98 -13.42 13.61
C LYS A 122 -2.76 -13.86 12.79
N ASN A 123 -2.72 -13.52 11.50
CA ASN A 123 -1.75 -14.08 10.55
C ASN A 123 -0.77 -13.02 10.02
N THR A 124 -1.04 -11.73 10.29
CA THR A 124 -0.31 -10.59 9.75
C THR A 124 0.29 -9.77 10.90
N PRO A 125 1.59 -9.89 11.18
CA PRO A 125 2.27 -9.03 12.13
C PRO A 125 2.09 -7.55 11.79
N LEU A 126 1.70 -6.75 12.78
CA LEU A 126 1.70 -5.30 12.71
C LEU A 126 2.97 -4.81 13.38
N THR A 127 3.76 -4.05 12.66
CA THR A 127 5.08 -3.57 13.06
C THR A 127 5.18 -2.08 12.90
N ASN A 128 6.16 -1.45 13.51
CA ASN A 128 6.52 -0.08 13.21
C ASN A 128 7.98 0.05 12.75
N PHE A 129 8.23 1.15 12.08
CA PHE A 129 9.55 1.56 11.62
C PHE A 129 9.74 3.02 12.01
N GLU A 130 10.85 3.32 12.70
CA GLU A 130 11.18 4.66 13.10
C GLU A 130 11.64 5.49 11.89
N GLY A 131 10.94 6.59 11.66
CA GLY A 131 11.14 7.49 10.53
C GLY A 131 10.07 7.36 9.45
N GLU A 132 9.39 8.48 9.18
CA GLU A 132 8.31 8.55 8.18
C GLU A 132 8.78 8.28 6.74
N ALA A 133 10.09 8.46 6.45
CA ALA A 133 10.63 8.18 5.12
C ALA A 133 10.64 6.69 4.76
N GLY A 134 10.59 5.81 5.79
CA GLY A 134 10.71 4.38 5.62
C GLY A 134 12.12 3.92 5.19
N PRO A 135 12.32 2.63 4.95
CA PRO A 135 13.61 2.10 4.53
C PRO A 135 14.04 2.67 3.17
N SER A 136 15.23 3.28 3.09
CA SER A 136 15.69 4.01 1.89
C SER A 136 15.68 3.16 0.62
N SER A 137 16.02 1.86 0.72
CA SER A 137 16.01 0.91 -0.40
C SER A 137 14.61 0.64 -0.98
N TYR A 138 13.54 0.98 -0.24
CA TYR A 138 12.16 0.79 -0.66
C TYR A 138 11.58 1.97 -1.43
N LYS A 139 12.23 3.13 -1.40
CA LYS A 139 11.82 4.35 -2.16
C LYS A 139 10.36 4.74 -1.90
N ILE A 140 9.94 4.72 -0.64
CA ILE A 140 8.58 5.14 -0.26
C ILE A 140 8.45 6.64 -0.49
N SER A 141 7.52 7.05 -1.38
CA SER A 141 7.28 8.45 -1.66
C SER A 141 6.69 9.17 -0.44
N LYS A 142 7.11 10.39 -0.18
CA LYS A 142 6.50 11.24 0.85
C LYS A 142 5.02 11.57 0.58
N ASP A 143 4.60 11.51 -0.68
CA ASP A 143 3.23 11.79 -1.11
C ASP A 143 2.33 10.54 -1.04
N ALA A 144 2.88 9.36 -0.71
CA ALA A 144 2.13 8.14 -0.50
C ALA A 144 1.82 7.95 0.98
N ASP A 145 0.55 7.87 1.31
CA ASP A 145 0.10 7.47 2.65
C ASP A 145 0.18 5.95 2.83
N VAL A 146 -0.20 5.21 1.79
CA VAL A 146 -0.13 3.74 1.78
C VAL A 146 0.64 3.26 0.56
N THR A 147 1.59 2.34 0.77
CA THR A 147 2.29 1.62 -0.30
C THR A 147 2.21 0.13 -0.03
N VAL A 148 1.69 -0.63 -0.98
CA VAL A 148 1.56 -2.10 -0.89
C VAL A 148 2.46 -2.76 -1.92
N LEU A 149 3.42 -3.53 -1.43
CA LEU A 149 4.31 -4.34 -2.26
C LEU A 149 3.97 -5.81 -2.08
N MET A 150 3.87 -6.53 -3.18
CA MET A 150 3.70 -7.98 -3.14
C MET A 150 4.80 -8.65 -3.94
N TRP A 151 5.46 -9.65 -3.35
CA TRP A 151 6.54 -10.37 -4.01
C TRP A 151 6.45 -11.87 -3.79
N VAL A 152 7.08 -12.61 -4.68
CA VAL A 152 7.35 -14.05 -4.57
C VAL A 152 8.70 -14.36 -5.22
N LYS A 153 9.43 -15.34 -4.68
CA LYS A 153 10.78 -15.72 -5.14
C LYS A 153 11.74 -14.53 -5.20
N GLY A 154 11.57 -13.58 -4.25
CA GLY A 154 12.41 -12.39 -4.12
C GLY A 154 12.23 -11.33 -5.22
N LYS A 155 11.13 -11.36 -6.00
CA LYS A 155 10.81 -10.36 -7.02
C LYS A 155 9.44 -9.75 -6.77
N VAL A 156 9.34 -8.42 -6.79
CA VAL A 156 8.07 -7.68 -6.73
C VAL A 156 7.23 -8.01 -7.95
N LYS A 157 5.97 -8.35 -7.73
CA LYS A 157 4.97 -8.65 -8.76
C LYS A 157 3.86 -7.60 -8.81
N VAL A 158 3.61 -6.95 -7.68
CA VAL A 158 2.56 -5.93 -7.53
C VAL A 158 3.12 -4.79 -6.70
N ASN A 159 2.79 -3.57 -7.13
CA ASN A 159 3.02 -2.34 -6.39
C ASN A 159 1.75 -1.47 -6.52
N HIS A 160 1.17 -1.11 -5.38
CA HIS A 160 0.09 -0.14 -5.30
C HIS A 160 0.49 1.00 -4.37
N SER A 161 0.14 2.22 -4.74
CA SER A 161 0.42 3.41 -3.95
C SER A 161 -0.82 4.30 -3.90
N PHE A 162 -1.11 4.83 -2.72
CA PHE A 162 -2.29 5.64 -2.48
C PHE A 162 -1.88 6.90 -1.70
N LYS A 163 -2.42 8.05 -2.11
CA LYS A 163 -2.36 9.28 -1.32
C LYS A 163 -3.32 9.18 -0.14
N LYS A 164 -3.17 10.08 0.82
CA LYS A 164 -4.10 10.21 1.95
C LYS A 164 -5.54 10.34 1.45
N GLY A 165 -6.44 9.50 1.97
CA GLY A 165 -7.85 9.46 1.60
C GLY A 165 -8.17 8.75 0.27
N ASP A 166 -7.16 8.31 -0.50
CA ASP A 166 -7.39 7.67 -1.81
C ASP A 166 -7.72 6.17 -1.71
N LEU A 167 -7.50 5.53 -0.57
CA LEU A 167 -7.73 4.10 -0.38
C LEU A 167 -9.22 3.81 -0.18
N SER A 168 -9.98 3.70 -1.28
CA SER A 168 -11.41 3.36 -1.26
C SER A 168 -11.64 1.85 -1.13
N LYS A 169 -12.88 1.45 -0.80
CA LYS A 169 -13.28 0.02 -0.73
C LYS A 169 -13.02 -0.74 -2.03
N ASP A 170 -13.22 -0.13 -3.18
CA ASP A 170 -12.94 -0.78 -4.48
C ASP A 170 -11.43 -0.95 -4.71
N LYS A 171 -10.62 0.03 -4.29
CA LYS A 171 -9.17 -0.06 -4.33
C LYS A 171 -8.66 -1.15 -3.37
N ILE A 172 -9.24 -1.28 -2.18
CA ILE A 172 -8.95 -2.38 -1.25
C ILE A 172 -9.25 -3.73 -1.91
N LYS A 173 -10.44 -3.92 -2.50
CA LYS A 173 -10.78 -5.13 -3.23
C LYS A 173 -9.76 -5.46 -4.33
N LYS A 174 -9.33 -4.44 -5.09
CA LYS A 174 -8.31 -4.61 -6.14
C LYS A 174 -6.99 -5.10 -5.55
N VAL A 175 -6.50 -4.48 -4.47
CA VAL A 175 -5.27 -4.90 -3.78
C VAL A 175 -5.40 -6.35 -3.31
N VAL A 176 -6.50 -6.71 -2.64
CA VAL A 176 -6.76 -8.05 -2.13
C VAL A 176 -6.83 -9.09 -3.26
N ASN A 177 -7.47 -8.78 -4.39
CA ASN A 177 -7.53 -9.67 -5.55
C ASN A 177 -6.14 -9.88 -6.19
N ASP A 178 -5.31 -8.85 -6.21
CA ASP A 178 -3.96 -8.92 -6.79
C ASP A 178 -2.99 -9.82 -6.00
N THR A 179 -3.37 -10.30 -4.80
CA THR A 179 -2.62 -11.35 -4.08
C THR A 179 -2.51 -12.63 -4.91
N SER A 180 -3.47 -12.90 -5.81
CA SER A 180 -3.40 -14.04 -6.74
C SER A 180 -2.14 -14.04 -7.62
N LYS A 181 -1.55 -12.88 -7.88
CA LYS A 181 -0.33 -12.73 -8.73
C LYS A 181 0.95 -13.24 -8.05
N ILE A 182 0.90 -13.51 -6.74
CA ILE A 182 2.02 -14.08 -5.99
C ILE A 182 1.75 -15.49 -5.48
N LEU A 183 0.51 -15.98 -5.62
CA LEU A 183 0.05 -17.31 -5.21
C LEU A 183 0.07 -18.21 -6.46
N ASN A 184 1.15 -18.92 -6.74
CA ASN A 184 1.24 -20.04 -7.70
C ASN A 184 2.66 -20.54 -7.81
#